data_8a195137623877a529c6215241ade72d
#
_entry.id   8a195137623877a529c6215241ade72d
#
_cell.length_a   1.000
_cell.length_b   1.000
_cell.length_c   1.000
_cell.angle_alpha   90.00
_cell.angle_beta   90.00
_cell.angle_gamma   90.00
#
_symmetry.space_group_name_H-M   'P 1'
#
loop_
_entity.id
_entity.type
_entity.pdbx_description
1 polymer ?
#
loop_
_entity_poly.entity_id
_entity_poly.type
_entity_poly.pdbx_seq_one_letter_code
_entity_poly.pdbx_strand_id
1 'polypeptide(L)'
;MLIKQGDRLINSRNWTELVKPEKITRDESSNSMHGRFVCEPLERGFGTTIGNALRRVLLSSLQGAAFVSVKITGVQHEFSSIHGVLEDVTDIILNIKQVRLAMDTDDPQKVTLHVDKKGEVTAKDIKCNQHVMVLNPEQPIATLTEDVPLDMEFEVRMGKGYVPHELHAGLDDEIGVIALDSSFSRIRKVSYSIEQARVGQMTNYDRLILEVWTDGSVTPEDAIAYSAKIIKDQISVFINFDERVTGDLAGSSAGTTEISEKLFMPIDELELSVRATNCLRSANISTVGELVQRTESDMLKTKNFGRKSLDEIKNVLLNMGFDFGMKLDNFDKKYQEWKKQRDQQNEA
;
A
#
# COMPACT_ATOMS: atom_id res chain seq x y z
N MET A 1 -14.44 -27.93 -9.30
CA MET A 1 -13.96 -28.95 -8.38
C MET A 1 -14.53 -28.69 -6.99
N LEU A 2 -15.09 -29.69 -6.33
CA LEU A 2 -15.65 -29.54 -4.97
C LEU A 2 -14.56 -29.88 -3.96
N ILE A 3 -14.33 -28.96 -3.02
CA ILE A 3 -13.33 -29.11 -1.96
C ILE A 3 -14.11 -29.27 -0.65
N LYS A 4 -13.76 -30.30 0.11
CA LYS A 4 -14.39 -30.55 1.42
C LYS A 4 -13.52 -29.88 2.49
N GLN A 5 -14.07 -28.89 3.18
CA GLN A 5 -13.46 -28.25 4.34
C GLN A 5 -14.39 -28.47 5.56
N GLY A 6 -14.07 -29.45 6.40
CA GLY A 6 -14.97 -29.94 7.41
C GLY A 6 -16.24 -30.52 6.76
N ASP A 7 -17.43 -30.10 7.22
CA ASP A 7 -18.73 -30.51 6.66
C ASP A 7 -19.22 -29.70 5.46
N ARG A 8 -18.41 -28.68 5.01
CA ARG A 8 -18.78 -27.80 3.89
C ARG A 8 -18.14 -28.28 2.58
N LEU A 9 -18.95 -28.24 1.51
CA LEU A 9 -18.48 -28.45 0.13
C LEU A 9 -18.28 -27.09 -0.53
N ILE A 10 -17.02 -26.75 -0.82
CA ILE A 10 -16.64 -25.50 -1.48
C ILE A 10 -16.42 -25.77 -2.97
N ASN A 11 -17.15 -25.03 -3.84
CA ASN A 11 -16.97 -25.13 -5.28
C ASN A 11 -15.98 -24.06 -5.76
N SER A 12 -14.72 -24.45 -5.95
CA SER A 12 -13.64 -23.54 -6.42
C SER A 12 -13.84 -23.00 -7.84
N ARG A 13 -14.66 -23.65 -8.67
CA ARG A 13 -14.94 -23.20 -10.03
C ARG A 13 -15.59 -21.82 -10.06
N ASN A 14 -16.30 -21.42 -9.02
CA ASN A 14 -16.96 -20.12 -8.94
C ASN A 14 -16.01 -18.93 -9.09
N TRP A 15 -14.71 -19.09 -8.86
CA TRP A 15 -13.71 -18.01 -8.98
C TRP A 15 -12.49 -18.40 -9.82
N THR A 16 -12.19 -19.70 -10.03
CA THR A 16 -11.03 -20.15 -10.82
C THR A 16 -11.27 -20.07 -12.31
N GLU A 17 -12.52 -20.22 -12.76
CA GLU A 17 -12.92 -20.17 -14.17
C GLU A 17 -13.16 -18.74 -14.67
N LEU A 18 -13.21 -17.74 -13.76
CA LEU A 18 -13.36 -16.34 -14.16
C LEU A 18 -12.11 -15.82 -14.87
N VAL A 19 -12.33 -15.10 -15.96
CA VAL A 19 -11.26 -14.41 -16.68
C VAL A 19 -10.70 -13.29 -15.78
N LYS A 20 -9.39 -13.30 -15.58
CA LYS A 20 -8.69 -12.31 -14.76
C LYS A 20 -7.84 -11.43 -15.65
N PRO A 21 -7.81 -10.11 -15.42
CA PRO A 21 -6.87 -9.24 -16.12
C PRO A 21 -5.44 -9.60 -15.71
N GLU A 22 -4.54 -9.68 -16.70
CA GLU A 22 -3.14 -10.01 -16.43
C GLU A 22 -2.35 -8.79 -15.95
N LYS A 23 -2.66 -7.62 -16.50
CA LYS A 23 -1.97 -6.37 -16.19
C LYS A 23 -2.87 -5.16 -16.39
N ILE A 24 -2.48 -4.08 -15.71
CA ILE A 24 -3.02 -2.74 -15.96
C ILE A 24 -2.03 -2.02 -16.88
N THR A 25 -2.54 -1.47 -17.99
CA THR A 25 -1.74 -0.66 -18.92
C THR A 25 -1.95 0.81 -18.62
N ARG A 26 -0.86 1.56 -18.54
CA ARG A 26 -0.87 3.02 -18.44
C ARG A 26 -0.84 3.62 -19.83
N ASP A 27 -1.69 4.62 -20.08
CA ASP A 27 -1.70 5.36 -21.33
C ASP A 27 -0.53 6.35 -21.38
N GLU A 28 0.06 6.55 -22.57
CA GLU A 28 1.18 7.48 -22.80
C GLU A 28 0.82 8.94 -22.55
N SER A 29 -0.46 9.30 -22.58
CA SER A 29 -0.97 10.64 -22.25
C SER A 29 -0.88 10.98 -20.76
N SER A 30 -0.47 10.04 -19.93
CA SER A 30 -0.35 10.20 -18.47
C SER A 30 0.88 11.02 -18.09
N ASN A 31 0.75 11.85 -17.04
CA ASN A 31 1.84 12.62 -16.44
C ASN A 31 1.98 12.32 -14.94
N SER A 32 2.79 13.08 -14.19
CA SER A 32 3.01 12.89 -12.76
C SER A 32 1.77 13.11 -11.90
N MET A 33 0.81 13.91 -12.38
CA MET A 33 -0.42 14.28 -11.64
C MET A 33 -1.69 13.71 -12.28
N HIS A 34 -1.62 13.15 -13.48
CA HIS A 34 -2.74 12.57 -14.18
C HIS A 34 -2.35 11.22 -14.76
N GLY A 35 -3.11 10.18 -14.44
CA GLY A 35 -2.93 8.84 -14.97
C GLY A 35 -4.22 8.30 -15.58
N ARG A 36 -4.10 7.77 -16.80
CA ARG A 36 -5.15 6.99 -17.46
C ARG A 36 -4.72 5.54 -17.51
N PHE A 37 -5.55 4.66 -16.96
CA PHE A 37 -5.26 3.24 -16.78
C PHE A 37 -6.33 2.40 -17.46
N VAL A 38 -5.91 1.39 -18.19
CA VAL A 38 -6.79 0.44 -18.86
C VAL A 38 -6.59 -0.93 -18.24
N CYS A 39 -7.70 -1.54 -17.82
CA CYS A 39 -7.74 -2.88 -17.24
C CYS A 39 -8.70 -3.74 -18.05
N GLU A 40 -8.18 -4.72 -18.75
CA GLU A 40 -8.92 -5.66 -19.60
C GLU A 40 -8.19 -7.01 -19.70
N PRO A 41 -8.91 -8.11 -19.97
CA PRO A 41 -10.36 -8.25 -19.96
C PRO A 41 -10.89 -8.45 -18.53
N LEU A 42 -12.11 -7.97 -18.26
CA LEU A 42 -12.86 -8.22 -17.04
C LEU A 42 -14.16 -8.94 -17.40
N GLU A 43 -14.64 -9.81 -16.51
CA GLU A 43 -15.97 -10.38 -16.64
C GLU A 43 -17.05 -9.28 -16.68
N ARG A 44 -18.13 -9.54 -17.40
CA ARG A 44 -19.23 -8.59 -17.58
C ARG A 44 -19.77 -8.11 -16.22
N GLY A 45 -19.82 -6.78 -16.04
CA GLY A 45 -20.27 -6.10 -14.82
C GLY A 45 -19.16 -5.84 -13.80
N PHE A 46 -18.02 -6.53 -13.87
CA PHE A 46 -16.90 -6.28 -12.97
C PHE A 46 -16.24 -4.92 -13.22
N GLY A 47 -16.27 -4.43 -14.46
CA GLY A 47 -15.81 -3.07 -14.78
C GLY A 47 -16.50 -2.01 -13.92
N THR A 48 -17.84 -2.08 -13.81
CA THR A 48 -18.63 -1.16 -12.97
C THR A 48 -18.31 -1.35 -11.49
N THR A 49 -18.28 -2.59 -11.02
CA THR A 49 -18.06 -2.90 -9.61
C THR A 49 -16.68 -2.41 -9.15
N ILE A 50 -15.63 -2.75 -9.88
CA ILE A 50 -14.25 -2.38 -9.55
C ILE A 50 -14.04 -0.88 -9.73
N GLY A 51 -14.50 -0.31 -10.87
CA GLY A 51 -14.35 1.11 -11.16
C GLY A 51 -15.01 2.00 -10.11
N ASN A 52 -16.24 1.66 -9.69
CA ASN A 52 -16.93 2.41 -8.63
C ASN A 52 -16.28 2.22 -7.26
N ALA A 53 -15.87 1.00 -6.91
CA ALA A 53 -15.18 0.73 -5.64
C ALA A 53 -13.86 1.51 -5.55
N LEU A 54 -13.01 1.45 -6.58
CA LEU A 54 -11.76 2.20 -6.65
C LEU A 54 -12.01 3.71 -6.57
N ARG A 55 -12.96 4.24 -7.35
CA ARG A 55 -13.30 5.66 -7.32
C ARG A 55 -13.67 6.12 -5.91
N ARG A 56 -14.51 5.39 -5.22
CA ARG A 56 -14.94 5.74 -3.85
C ARG A 56 -13.79 5.74 -2.87
N VAL A 57 -12.95 4.70 -2.89
CA VAL A 57 -11.81 4.57 -1.97
C VAL A 57 -10.74 5.62 -2.28
N LEU A 58 -10.44 5.88 -3.56
CA LEU A 58 -9.52 6.94 -3.98
C LEU A 58 -9.92 8.30 -3.41
N LEU A 59 -11.21 8.66 -3.48
CA LEU A 59 -11.70 9.98 -3.03
C LEU A 59 -11.83 10.12 -1.51
N SER A 60 -12.01 9.00 -0.77
CA SER A 60 -12.39 9.07 0.65
C SER A 60 -11.36 8.53 1.63
N SER A 61 -10.47 7.62 1.19
CA SER A 61 -9.73 6.79 2.14
C SER A 61 -8.22 7.00 2.15
N LEU A 62 -7.68 7.69 1.14
CA LEU A 62 -6.26 8.01 1.09
C LEU A 62 -5.92 9.10 2.09
N GLN A 63 -4.81 8.93 2.80
CA GLN A 63 -4.30 9.93 3.74
C GLN A 63 -3.56 11.05 3.02
N GLY A 64 -3.65 12.26 3.57
CA GLY A 64 -2.94 13.43 3.10
C GLY A 64 -2.59 14.38 4.24
N ALA A 65 -1.70 15.34 3.96
CA ALA A 65 -1.35 16.41 4.87
C ALA A 65 -2.16 17.67 4.52
N ALA A 66 -2.60 18.41 5.56
CA ALA A 66 -3.26 19.69 5.39
C ALA A 66 -3.01 20.60 6.62
N PHE A 67 -3.13 21.89 6.42
CA PHE A 67 -3.19 22.85 7.52
C PHE A 67 -4.50 22.65 8.29
N VAL A 68 -4.41 22.58 9.60
CA VAL A 68 -5.57 22.43 10.51
C VAL A 68 -5.82 23.70 11.31
N SER A 69 -4.80 24.53 11.50
CA SER A 69 -4.93 25.83 12.13
C SER A 69 -3.90 26.82 11.61
N VAL A 70 -4.21 28.10 11.76
CA VAL A 70 -3.29 29.21 11.55
C VAL A 70 -3.39 30.21 12.72
N LYS A 71 -2.25 30.70 13.14
CA LYS A 71 -2.13 31.79 14.10
C LYS A 71 -1.40 32.94 13.39
N ILE A 72 -2.06 34.10 13.30
CA ILE A 72 -1.54 35.30 12.66
C ILE A 72 -1.30 36.35 13.73
N THR A 73 -0.11 36.91 13.80
CA THR A 73 0.24 37.91 14.81
C THR A 73 -0.64 39.16 14.66
N GLY A 74 -1.32 39.55 15.73
CA GLY A 74 -2.22 40.72 15.75
C GLY A 74 -3.66 40.44 15.28
N VAL A 75 -3.98 39.19 14.93
CA VAL A 75 -5.34 38.77 14.49
C VAL A 75 -5.94 37.87 15.58
N GLN A 76 -7.22 38.08 15.89
CA GLN A 76 -7.96 37.32 16.89
C GLN A 76 -9.04 36.41 16.28
N HIS A 77 -9.54 36.76 15.10
CA HIS A 77 -10.60 36.03 14.40
C HIS A 77 -10.51 36.24 12.88
N GLU A 78 -11.11 35.36 12.12
CA GLU A 78 -11.08 35.31 10.65
C GLU A 78 -11.70 36.53 9.93
N PHE A 79 -12.56 37.29 10.59
CA PHE A 79 -13.21 38.47 10.02
C PHE A 79 -12.43 39.77 10.26
N SER A 80 -11.12 39.68 10.43
CA SER A 80 -10.23 40.81 10.66
C SER A 80 -9.54 41.22 9.36
N SER A 81 -9.03 42.47 9.33
CA SER A 81 -8.09 42.94 8.31
C SER A 81 -6.71 43.19 8.96
N ILE A 82 -5.66 43.07 8.18
CA ILE A 82 -4.27 43.27 8.62
C ILE A 82 -3.79 44.57 7.98
N HIS A 83 -3.26 45.49 8.80
CA HIS A 83 -2.70 46.75 8.28
C HIS A 83 -1.50 46.44 7.35
N GLY A 84 -1.49 47.07 6.17
CA GLY A 84 -0.42 46.86 5.18
C GLY A 84 -0.54 45.59 4.34
N VAL A 85 -1.62 44.81 4.49
CA VAL A 85 -1.94 43.66 3.64
C VAL A 85 -3.16 43.97 2.79
N LEU A 86 -3.17 43.58 1.53
CA LEU A 86 -4.22 43.85 0.58
C LEU A 86 -5.48 43.00 0.85
N GLU A 87 -5.27 41.72 1.13
CA GLU A 87 -6.29 40.72 1.37
C GLU A 87 -6.75 40.75 2.82
N ASP A 88 -8.02 40.45 3.07
CA ASP A 88 -8.51 40.19 4.43
C ASP A 88 -8.11 38.79 4.90
N VAL A 89 -8.20 38.54 6.22
CA VAL A 89 -7.85 37.26 6.82
C VAL A 89 -8.62 36.09 6.21
N THR A 90 -9.89 36.30 5.83
CA THR A 90 -10.73 35.30 5.17
C THR A 90 -10.13 34.89 3.81
N ASP A 91 -9.70 35.87 3.00
CA ASP A 91 -9.07 35.61 1.70
C ASP A 91 -7.72 34.90 1.87
N ILE A 92 -6.93 35.33 2.86
CA ILE A 92 -5.67 34.68 3.23
C ILE A 92 -5.91 33.20 3.58
N ILE A 93 -6.94 32.90 4.39
CA ILE A 93 -7.32 31.54 4.74
C ILE A 93 -7.70 30.73 3.49
N LEU A 94 -8.46 31.30 2.56
CA LEU A 94 -8.82 30.63 1.31
C LEU A 94 -7.61 30.32 0.46
N ASN A 95 -6.60 31.21 0.43
CA ASN A 95 -5.34 31.01 -0.27
C ASN A 95 -4.49 29.91 0.41
N ILE A 96 -4.41 29.92 1.75
CA ILE A 96 -3.70 28.89 2.54
C ILE A 96 -4.30 27.50 2.27
N LYS A 97 -5.61 27.36 2.18
CA LYS A 97 -6.30 26.10 1.86
C LYS A 97 -5.94 25.53 0.48
N GLN A 98 -5.38 26.35 -0.43
CA GLN A 98 -4.90 25.90 -1.75
C GLN A 98 -3.45 25.42 -1.74
N VAL A 99 -2.70 25.65 -0.68
CA VAL A 99 -1.32 25.16 -0.52
C VAL A 99 -1.36 23.63 -0.36
N ARG A 100 -0.52 22.96 -1.13
CA ARG A 100 -0.40 21.48 -1.13
C ARG A 100 0.82 21.10 -0.34
N LEU A 101 0.62 20.15 0.56
CA LEU A 101 1.63 19.70 1.49
C LEU A 101 1.89 18.19 1.32
N ALA A 102 3.15 17.80 1.50
CA ALA A 102 3.53 16.42 1.77
C ALA A 102 4.14 16.35 3.17
N MET A 103 3.84 15.28 3.90
CA MET A 103 4.34 15.03 5.24
C MET A 103 4.68 13.54 5.39
N ASP A 104 5.76 13.22 6.07
CA ASP A 104 6.29 11.86 6.25
C ASP A 104 6.09 11.30 7.66
N THR A 105 5.46 12.07 8.57
CA THR A 105 5.16 11.67 9.95
C THR A 105 3.67 11.78 10.26
N ASP A 106 3.19 10.97 11.20
CA ASP A 106 1.81 11.05 11.69
C ASP A 106 1.65 12.09 12.84
N ASP A 107 2.76 12.53 13.43
CA ASP A 107 2.74 13.54 14.51
C ASP A 107 2.46 14.94 13.97
N PRO A 108 1.66 15.76 14.67
CA PRO A 108 1.39 17.15 14.29
C PRO A 108 2.69 17.95 14.13
N GLN A 109 2.80 18.74 13.07
CA GLN A 109 3.96 19.55 12.77
C GLN A 109 3.62 21.03 12.75
N LYS A 110 4.51 21.86 13.27
CA LYS A 110 4.40 23.32 13.18
C LYS A 110 5.36 23.86 12.14
N VAL A 111 4.85 24.76 11.29
CA VAL A 111 5.61 25.51 10.29
C VAL A 111 5.29 26.98 10.41
N THR A 112 6.22 27.83 10.03
CA THR A 112 6.09 29.30 10.21
C THR A 112 6.32 30.02 8.90
N LEU A 113 5.70 31.19 8.76
CA LEU A 113 5.94 32.14 7.69
C LEU A 113 6.30 33.48 8.33
N HIS A 114 7.37 34.10 7.86
CA HIS A 114 7.80 35.42 8.28
C HIS A 114 8.26 36.22 7.08
N VAL A 115 7.57 37.30 6.78
CA VAL A 115 7.89 38.26 5.70
C VAL A 115 7.75 39.67 6.23
N ASP A 116 8.72 40.53 5.94
CA ASP A 116 8.78 41.92 6.43
C ASP A 116 8.88 42.96 5.29
N LYS A 117 8.85 42.53 4.02
CA LYS A 117 9.03 43.38 2.84
C LYS A 117 7.78 43.39 2.00
N LYS A 118 7.49 44.60 1.46
CA LYS A 118 6.45 44.79 0.46
C LYS A 118 6.60 43.84 -0.71
N GLY A 119 5.54 43.16 -1.11
CA GLY A 119 5.52 42.24 -2.23
C GLY A 119 4.49 41.14 -2.08
N GLU A 120 4.48 40.23 -3.03
CA GLU A 120 3.65 39.03 -3.01
C GLU A 120 4.28 38.01 -2.08
N VAL A 121 3.50 37.49 -1.14
CA VAL A 121 3.87 36.41 -0.22
C VAL A 121 3.32 35.11 -0.78
N THR A 122 4.19 34.17 -0.99
CA THR A 122 3.86 32.89 -1.61
C THR A 122 4.13 31.72 -0.65
N ALA A 123 3.64 30.55 -1.00
CA ALA A 123 3.88 29.33 -0.21
C ALA A 123 5.36 28.95 -0.08
N LYS A 124 6.25 29.51 -0.92
CA LYS A 124 7.71 29.38 -0.83
C LYS A 124 8.29 29.99 0.44
N ASP A 125 7.62 31.07 0.95
CA ASP A 125 8.07 31.79 2.15
C ASP A 125 7.77 31.04 3.45
N ILE A 126 7.01 29.93 3.37
CA ILE A 126 6.76 29.06 4.51
C ILE A 126 8.05 28.31 4.85
N LYS A 127 8.52 28.51 6.07
CA LYS A 127 9.67 27.77 6.63
C LYS A 127 9.21 26.41 7.12
N CYS A 128 9.37 25.40 6.26
CA CYS A 128 9.07 24.03 6.57
C CYS A 128 10.19 23.38 7.40
N ASN A 129 9.82 22.41 8.23
CA ASN A 129 10.77 21.52 8.90
C ASN A 129 11.15 20.35 7.95
N GLN A 130 11.97 19.39 8.43
CA GLN A 130 12.41 18.24 7.64
C GLN A 130 11.28 17.26 7.27
N HIS A 131 10.13 17.32 7.97
CA HIS A 131 8.99 16.41 7.81
C HIS A 131 7.88 16.95 6.93
N VAL A 132 7.87 18.25 6.65
CA VAL A 132 6.84 18.90 5.83
C VAL A 132 7.45 19.54 4.61
N MET A 133 6.85 19.35 3.45
CA MET A 133 7.26 19.92 2.18
C MET A 133 6.08 20.57 1.47
N VAL A 134 6.28 21.79 0.95
CA VAL A 134 5.32 22.48 0.07
C VAL A 134 5.51 21.99 -1.37
N LEU A 135 4.41 21.55 -2.01
CA LEU A 135 4.43 21.01 -3.38
C LEU A 135 4.14 22.07 -4.45
N ASN A 136 3.50 23.17 -4.09
CA ASN A 136 3.18 24.30 -4.98
C ASN A 136 3.72 25.62 -4.42
N PRO A 137 5.04 25.85 -4.45
CA PRO A 137 5.66 27.02 -3.84
C PRO A 137 5.19 28.37 -4.43
N GLU A 138 4.71 28.36 -5.66
CA GLU A 138 4.21 29.57 -6.35
C GLU A 138 2.77 29.96 -5.96
N GLN A 139 2.13 29.24 -5.04
CA GLN A 139 0.78 29.56 -4.60
C GLN A 139 0.78 30.87 -3.81
N PRO A 140 0.06 31.94 -4.25
CA PRO A 140 -0.05 33.18 -3.49
C PRO A 140 -0.81 32.96 -2.19
N ILE A 141 -0.36 33.62 -1.12
CA ILE A 141 -0.99 33.61 0.21
C ILE A 141 -1.55 35.01 0.52
N ALA A 142 -0.72 36.04 0.39
CA ALA A 142 -1.09 37.43 0.70
C ALA A 142 -0.22 38.41 -0.11
N THR A 143 -0.63 39.69 -0.16
CA THR A 143 0.15 40.75 -0.80
C THR A 143 0.39 41.87 0.21
N LEU A 144 1.66 42.13 0.54
CA LEU A 144 2.08 43.24 1.38
C LEU A 144 2.16 44.53 0.55
N THR A 145 1.36 45.52 0.92
CA THR A 145 1.35 46.84 0.28
C THR A 145 2.37 47.81 0.87
N GLU A 146 2.81 47.54 2.09
CA GLU A 146 3.81 48.29 2.86
C GLU A 146 4.83 47.35 3.49
N ASP A 147 5.95 47.87 3.96
CA ASP A 147 6.97 47.11 4.68
C ASP A 147 6.51 46.91 6.14
N VAL A 148 5.64 45.91 6.35
CA VAL A 148 5.12 45.52 7.64
C VAL A 148 5.42 44.04 7.90
N PRO A 149 5.74 43.64 9.14
CA PRO A 149 5.97 42.25 9.44
C PRO A 149 4.66 41.45 9.40
N LEU A 150 4.66 40.36 8.62
CA LEU A 150 3.60 39.38 8.57
C LEU A 150 4.13 38.06 9.14
N ASP A 151 3.70 37.70 10.34
CA ASP A 151 4.08 36.50 11.05
C ASP A 151 2.89 35.54 11.14
N MET A 152 3.07 34.33 10.64
CA MET A 152 2.07 33.28 10.70
C MET A 152 2.70 31.98 11.22
N GLU A 153 1.99 31.29 12.08
CA GLU A 153 2.30 29.92 12.53
C GLU A 153 1.17 28.98 12.10
N PHE A 154 1.52 27.88 11.48
CA PHE A 154 0.58 26.88 10.99
C PHE A 154 0.81 25.55 11.71
N GLU A 155 -0.28 24.84 11.97
CA GLU A 155 -0.23 23.45 12.36
C GLU A 155 -0.64 22.57 11.17
N VAL A 156 0.17 21.57 10.88
CA VAL A 156 -0.03 20.57 9.80
C VAL A 156 -0.30 19.24 10.45
N ARG A 157 -1.34 18.54 10.01
CA ARG A 157 -1.66 17.17 10.44
C ARG A 157 -1.89 16.26 9.24
N MET A 158 -1.73 14.95 9.51
CA MET A 158 -2.18 13.90 8.60
C MET A 158 -3.64 13.55 8.89
N GLY A 159 -4.43 13.36 7.83
CA GLY A 159 -5.83 12.99 7.95
C GLY A 159 -6.39 12.33 6.69
N LYS A 160 -7.70 12.11 6.67
CA LYS A 160 -8.43 11.50 5.54
C LYS A 160 -9.65 12.34 5.18
N GLY A 161 -9.91 12.47 3.87
CA GLY A 161 -11.09 13.13 3.36
C GLY A 161 -11.16 14.62 3.72
N TYR A 162 -12.31 15.09 4.16
CA TYR A 162 -12.56 16.47 4.60
C TYR A 162 -12.98 16.49 6.07
N VAL A 163 -12.32 17.33 6.85
CA VAL A 163 -12.60 17.51 8.28
C VAL A 163 -12.92 18.97 8.53
N PRO A 164 -14.16 19.31 8.97
CA PRO A 164 -14.52 20.66 9.38
C PRO A 164 -13.71 21.12 10.59
N HIS A 165 -13.50 22.41 10.74
CA HIS A 165 -12.74 23.02 11.85
C HIS A 165 -13.28 22.60 13.23
N GLU A 166 -14.59 22.48 13.39
CA GLU A 166 -15.26 22.05 14.62
C GLU A 166 -14.82 20.66 15.14
N LEU A 167 -14.30 19.81 14.25
CA LEU A 167 -13.85 18.44 14.60
C LEU A 167 -12.35 18.35 14.89
N HIS A 168 -11.62 19.45 14.79
CA HIS A 168 -10.19 19.48 15.16
C HIS A 168 -10.03 19.64 16.67
N ALA A 169 -9.92 18.52 17.38
CA ALA A 169 -9.77 18.50 18.83
C ALA A 169 -8.54 19.29 19.30
N GLY A 170 -8.72 20.13 20.33
CA GLY A 170 -7.65 20.81 21.05
C GLY A 170 -7.15 22.11 20.41
N LEU A 171 -7.79 22.61 19.35
CA LEU A 171 -7.41 23.88 18.71
C LEU A 171 -8.22 25.08 19.23
N ASP A 172 -9.40 24.86 19.82
CA ASP A 172 -10.31 25.92 20.29
C ASP A 172 -9.86 26.57 21.62
N ASP A 173 -8.86 26.02 22.32
CA ASP A 173 -8.45 26.47 23.63
C ASP A 173 -7.38 27.59 23.60
N GLU A 174 -6.72 27.82 22.44
CA GLU A 174 -5.69 28.86 22.31
C GLU A 174 -6.23 30.16 21.70
N ILE A 175 -6.18 31.26 22.45
CA ILE A 175 -6.60 32.58 21.97
C ILE A 175 -5.72 33.00 20.76
N GLY A 176 -6.39 33.40 19.66
CA GLY A 176 -5.74 33.89 18.45
C GLY A 176 -5.32 32.76 17.48
N VAL A 177 -5.65 31.50 17.78
CA VAL A 177 -5.57 30.40 16.82
C VAL A 177 -6.89 30.30 16.07
N ILE A 178 -6.81 30.29 14.75
CA ILE A 178 -7.96 30.12 13.85
C ILE A 178 -7.93 28.69 13.33
N ALA A 179 -8.92 27.89 13.71
CA ALA A 179 -9.06 26.52 13.20
C ALA A 179 -9.54 26.55 11.75
N LEU A 180 -8.98 25.68 10.92
CA LEU A 180 -9.25 25.62 9.49
C LEU A 180 -9.97 24.32 9.11
N ASP A 181 -10.98 24.44 8.23
CA ASP A 181 -11.49 23.26 7.55
C ASP A 181 -10.38 22.67 6.69
N SER A 182 -10.11 21.40 6.86
CA SER A 182 -8.97 20.75 6.24
C SER A 182 -9.38 19.70 5.21
N SER A 183 -8.88 19.84 3.99
CA SER A 183 -9.04 18.83 2.96
C SER A 183 -7.76 17.99 2.86
N PHE A 184 -7.83 16.77 3.38
CA PHE A 184 -6.73 15.82 3.36
C PHE A 184 -6.69 14.95 2.09
N SER A 185 -7.64 15.15 1.17
CA SER A 185 -7.70 14.35 -0.06
C SER A 185 -6.56 14.70 -1.01
N ARG A 186 -5.75 13.70 -1.35
CA ARG A 186 -4.67 13.79 -2.36
C ARG A 186 -5.21 13.66 -3.78
N ILE A 187 -6.45 13.24 -3.93
CA ILE A 187 -7.09 12.99 -5.22
C ILE A 187 -8.07 14.13 -5.53
N ARG A 188 -7.85 14.81 -6.65
CA ARG A 188 -8.71 15.92 -7.10
C ARG A 188 -9.92 15.42 -7.85
N LYS A 189 -9.73 14.43 -8.73
CA LYS A 189 -10.78 13.91 -9.59
C LYS A 189 -10.51 12.46 -9.92
N VAL A 190 -11.57 11.66 -9.97
CA VAL A 190 -11.55 10.29 -10.51
C VAL A 190 -12.70 10.15 -11.48
N SER A 191 -12.39 9.66 -12.68
CA SER A 191 -13.38 9.31 -13.70
C SER A 191 -13.15 7.86 -14.11
N TYR A 192 -14.21 7.11 -14.40
CA TYR A 192 -14.09 5.81 -15.01
C TYR A 192 -15.13 5.64 -16.11
N SER A 193 -14.79 4.91 -17.14
CA SER A 193 -15.68 4.47 -18.21
C SER A 193 -15.49 3.00 -18.51
N ILE A 194 -16.50 2.38 -19.06
CA ILE A 194 -16.51 0.97 -19.40
C ILE A 194 -16.79 0.85 -20.88
N GLU A 195 -15.93 0.12 -21.56
CA GLU A 195 -16.06 -0.26 -22.94
C GLU A 195 -16.19 -1.79 -23.06
N GLN A 196 -16.61 -2.27 -24.20
CA GLN A 196 -16.63 -3.71 -24.47
C GLN A 196 -15.24 -4.18 -24.89
N ALA A 197 -14.79 -5.28 -24.30
CA ALA A 197 -13.55 -5.96 -24.67
C ALA A 197 -13.88 -7.28 -25.42
N ARG A 198 -12.97 -7.67 -26.31
CA ARG A 198 -13.07 -8.92 -27.06
C ARG A 198 -11.98 -9.90 -26.62
N VAL A 199 -12.39 -11.11 -26.27
CA VAL A 199 -11.48 -12.23 -26.01
C VAL A 199 -11.80 -13.35 -26.99
N GLY A 200 -10.94 -13.56 -27.95
CA GLY A 200 -11.17 -14.52 -29.02
C GLY A 200 -12.41 -14.17 -29.86
N GLN A 201 -13.42 -15.04 -29.84
CA GLN A 201 -14.69 -14.80 -30.53
C GLN A 201 -15.78 -14.18 -29.65
N MET A 202 -15.56 -14.07 -28.34
CA MET A 202 -16.51 -13.52 -27.38
C MET A 202 -16.27 -12.02 -27.17
N THR A 203 -17.34 -11.22 -27.24
CA THR A 203 -17.31 -9.75 -27.09
C THR A 203 -17.96 -9.27 -25.80
N ASN A 204 -18.22 -10.17 -24.85
CA ASN A 204 -19.02 -9.88 -23.66
C ASN A 204 -18.19 -9.52 -22.43
N TYR A 205 -16.93 -9.14 -22.60
CA TYR A 205 -16.04 -8.72 -21.54
C TYR A 205 -16.03 -7.21 -21.38
N ASP A 206 -15.74 -6.74 -20.17
CA ASP A 206 -15.60 -5.32 -19.87
C ASP A 206 -14.13 -4.90 -20.01
N ARG A 207 -13.94 -3.67 -20.51
CA ARG A 207 -12.71 -2.91 -20.49
C ARG A 207 -12.92 -1.70 -19.59
N LEU A 208 -12.26 -1.70 -18.45
CA LEU A 208 -12.31 -0.58 -17.52
C LEU A 208 -11.23 0.44 -17.88
N ILE A 209 -11.63 1.67 -18.11
CA ILE A 209 -10.73 2.83 -18.23
C ILE A 209 -10.92 3.67 -16.99
N LEU A 210 -9.84 3.86 -16.23
CA LEU A 210 -9.82 4.63 -15.00
C LEU A 210 -8.89 5.82 -15.16
N GLU A 211 -9.37 7.02 -14.92
CA GLU A 211 -8.59 8.26 -14.95
C GLU A 211 -8.53 8.87 -13.55
N VAL A 212 -7.33 9.18 -13.11
CA VAL A 212 -7.05 9.71 -11.76
C VAL A 212 -6.23 10.97 -11.87
N TRP A 213 -6.68 12.04 -11.22
CA TRP A 213 -5.96 13.30 -11.06
C TRP A 213 -5.57 13.46 -9.60
N THR A 214 -4.27 13.60 -9.36
CA THR A 214 -3.70 13.80 -8.02
C THR A 214 -3.32 15.27 -7.80
N ASP A 215 -2.95 15.59 -6.57
CA ASP A 215 -2.40 16.89 -6.19
C ASP A 215 -0.88 17.00 -6.36
N GLY A 216 -0.21 15.87 -6.70
CA GLY A 216 1.23 15.75 -6.83
C GLY A 216 1.94 15.18 -5.60
N SER A 217 1.25 14.98 -4.48
CA SER A 217 1.80 14.33 -3.27
C SER A 217 1.89 12.81 -3.40
N VAL A 218 1.13 12.25 -4.31
CA VAL A 218 1.10 10.81 -4.63
C VAL A 218 1.02 10.63 -6.14
N THR A 219 1.70 9.63 -6.67
CA THR A 219 1.55 9.28 -8.08
C THR A 219 0.20 8.61 -8.34
N PRO A 220 -0.39 8.75 -9.53
CA PRO A 220 -1.64 8.07 -9.86
C PRO A 220 -1.56 6.55 -9.71
N GLU A 221 -0.42 5.94 -10.00
CA GLU A 221 -0.15 4.51 -9.84
C GLU A 221 -0.23 4.07 -8.38
N ASP A 222 0.50 4.76 -7.51
CA ASP A 222 0.53 4.46 -6.09
C ASP A 222 -0.84 4.68 -5.45
N ALA A 223 -1.56 5.73 -5.86
CA ALA A 223 -2.91 5.98 -5.39
C ALA A 223 -3.85 4.81 -5.70
N ILE A 224 -3.80 4.26 -6.92
CA ILE A 224 -4.58 3.07 -7.30
C ILE A 224 -4.13 1.85 -6.51
N ALA A 225 -2.83 1.64 -6.36
CA ALA A 225 -2.28 0.51 -5.62
C ALA A 225 -2.72 0.51 -4.15
N TYR A 226 -2.65 1.67 -3.47
CA TYR A 226 -3.14 1.82 -2.09
C TYR A 226 -4.64 1.58 -1.99
N SER A 227 -5.43 2.13 -2.94
CA SER A 227 -6.87 1.95 -2.96
C SER A 227 -7.27 0.49 -3.17
N ALA A 228 -6.59 -0.21 -4.09
CA ALA A 228 -6.81 -1.62 -4.35
C ALA A 228 -6.44 -2.47 -3.12
N LYS A 229 -5.34 -2.13 -2.43
CA LYS A 229 -4.92 -2.78 -1.17
C LYS A 229 -5.96 -2.61 -0.08
N ILE A 230 -6.49 -1.39 0.11
CA ILE A 230 -7.56 -1.11 1.08
C ILE A 230 -8.80 -1.96 0.79
N ILE A 231 -9.25 -1.99 -0.48
CA ILE A 231 -10.42 -2.79 -0.89
C ILE A 231 -10.18 -4.27 -0.60
N LYS A 232 -9.02 -4.78 -1.00
CA LYS A 232 -8.65 -6.20 -0.77
C LYS A 232 -8.72 -6.55 0.71
N ASP A 233 -8.13 -5.73 1.58
CA ASP A 233 -8.06 -6.00 3.01
C ASP A 233 -9.46 -5.92 3.65
N GLN A 234 -10.31 -4.98 3.23
CA GLN A 234 -11.68 -4.87 3.73
C GLN A 234 -12.58 -6.02 3.27
N ILE A 235 -12.39 -6.52 2.04
CA ILE A 235 -13.19 -7.62 1.50
C ILE A 235 -12.70 -8.97 2.05
N SER A 236 -11.44 -9.11 2.40
CA SER A 236 -10.87 -10.38 2.88
C SER A 236 -11.59 -10.97 4.10
N VAL A 237 -12.18 -10.11 4.95
CA VAL A 237 -12.98 -10.52 6.13
C VAL A 237 -14.23 -11.35 5.74
N PHE A 238 -14.76 -11.17 4.53
CA PHE A 238 -15.93 -11.91 4.05
C PHE A 238 -15.59 -13.31 3.53
N ILE A 239 -14.30 -13.63 3.37
CA ILE A 239 -13.84 -14.96 2.99
C ILE A 239 -13.79 -15.82 4.26
N ASN A 240 -14.71 -16.78 4.38
CA ASN A 240 -14.87 -17.62 5.56
C ASN A 240 -14.34 -19.05 5.39
N PHE A 241 -13.45 -19.25 4.43
CA PHE A 241 -12.80 -20.53 4.14
C PHE A 241 -11.28 -20.32 3.94
N ASP A 242 -10.50 -21.38 4.20
CA ASP A 242 -9.05 -21.33 4.05
C ASP A 242 -8.66 -21.49 2.58
N GLU A 243 -8.11 -20.44 1.99
CA GLU A 243 -7.65 -20.43 0.59
C GLU A 243 -6.45 -21.35 0.35
N ARG A 244 -5.68 -21.69 1.38
CA ARG A 244 -4.53 -22.61 1.27
C ARG A 244 -4.94 -24.01 0.83
N VAL A 245 -6.11 -24.45 1.25
CA VAL A 245 -6.67 -25.75 0.86
C VAL A 245 -7.13 -25.75 -0.61
N THR A 246 -7.40 -24.57 -1.19
CA THR A 246 -7.88 -24.42 -2.57
C THR A 246 -6.76 -24.16 -3.58
N GLY A 247 -5.61 -23.64 -3.12
CA GLY A 247 -4.47 -23.29 -3.97
C GLY A 247 -3.73 -24.48 -4.55
N ASP A 248 -3.71 -25.62 -3.84
CA ASP A 248 -2.98 -26.80 -4.28
C ASP A 248 -3.65 -27.56 -5.47
N LEU A 249 -4.85 -27.14 -5.87
CA LEU A 249 -5.63 -27.83 -6.91
C LEU A 249 -5.84 -27.03 -8.20
N ALA A 250 -5.54 -25.74 -8.21
CA ALA A 250 -5.47 -24.93 -9.40
C ALA A 250 -4.00 -24.89 -9.84
N GLY A 251 -3.66 -25.71 -10.85
CA GLY A 251 -2.30 -25.81 -11.39
C GLY A 251 -1.65 -24.43 -11.52
N SER A 252 -0.62 -24.24 -10.72
CA SER A 252 0.20 -23.06 -10.57
C SER A 252 0.71 -22.53 -11.90
N SER A 253 0.34 -21.31 -12.24
CA SER A 253 1.25 -20.44 -12.97
C SER A 253 2.19 -19.78 -11.95
N ALA A 254 3.42 -20.26 -11.92
CA ALA A 254 4.66 -19.60 -11.50
C ALA A 254 4.53 -18.29 -10.68
N GLY A 255 4.20 -18.42 -9.40
CA GLY A 255 4.79 -17.51 -8.42
C GLY A 255 6.15 -18.11 -8.05
N THR A 256 7.21 -17.45 -8.42
CA THR A 256 8.54 -17.70 -7.87
C THR A 256 8.41 -17.63 -6.36
N THR A 257 8.39 -18.77 -5.69
CA THR A 257 8.53 -18.83 -4.24
C THR A 257 9.91 -18.26 -3.98
N GLU A 258 9.99 -17.05 -3.44
CA GLU A 258 11.25 -16.53 -2.92
C GLU A 258 11.76 -17.63 -1.99
N ILE A 259 12.90 -18.20 -2.34
CA ILE A 259 13.50 -19.26 -1.56
C ILE A 259 13.87 -18.62 -0.24
N SER A 260 13.05 -18.85 0.78
CA SER A 260 13.27 -18.32 2.12
C SER A 260 14.61 -18.87 2.61
N GLU A 261 15.41 -18.06 3.30
CA GLU A 261 16.68 -18.48 3.89
C GLU A 261 16.54 -19.71 4.79
N LYS A 262 15.34 -19.95 5.33
CA LYS A 262 14.98 -21.12 6.11
C LYS A 262 15.11 -22.45 5.34
N LEU A 263 14.99 -22.43 4.00
CA LEU A 263 15.17 -23.62 3.17
C LEU A 263 16.64 -24.06 3.08
N PHE A 264 17.58 -23.13 3.30
CA PHE A 264 19.02 -23.43 3.35
C PHE A 264 19.50 -23.92 4.71
N MET A 265 18.63 -23.89 5.73
CA MET A 265 18.93 -24.32 7.09
C MET A 265 19.30 -25.82 7.08
N PRO A 266 20.40 -26.22 7.77
CA PRO A 266 20.75 -27.63 7.94
C PRO A 266 19.69 -28.35 8.79
N ILE A 267 19.46 -29.64 8.49
CA ILE A 267 18.50 -30.47 9.22
C ILE A 267 18.86 -30.60 10.71
N ASP A 268 20.13 -30.49 11.05
CA ASP A 268 20.61 -30.61 12.44
C ASP A 268 20.15 -29.45 13.33
N GLU A 269 19.73 -28.32 12.75
CA GLU A 269 19.15 -27.17 13.46
C GLU A 269 17.64 -27.32 13.68
N LEU A 270 17.01 -28.36 13.11
CA LEU A 270 15.60 -28.65 13.38
C LEU A 270 15.46 -29.40 14.71
N GLU A 271 14.47 -29.01 15.50
CA GLU A 271 14.13 -29.68 16.77
C GLU A 271 13.48 -31.05 16.50
N LEU A 272 14.25 -31.99 15.90
CA LEU A 272 13.84 -33.34 15.59
C LEU A 272 14.43 -34.34 16.59
N SER A 273 13.74 -35.47 16.78
CA SER A 273 14.31 -36.56 17.56
C SER A 273 15.58 -37.12 16.90
N VAL A 274 16.54 -37.60 17.71
CA VAL A 274 17.80 -38.21 17.24
C VAL A 274 17.51 -39.29 16.20
N ARG A 275 16.40 -40.00 16.32
CA ARG A 275 16.01 -41.04 15.38
C ARG A 275 15.57 -40.46 14.03
N ALA A 276 14.81 -39.39 14.00
CA ALA A 276 14.40 -38.73 12.78
C ALA A 276 15.59 -38.10 12.05
N THR A 277 16.48 -37.41 12.76
CA THR A 277 17.72 -36.85 12.21
C THR A 277 18.63 -37.92 11.59
N ASN A 278 18.84 -39.04 12.27
CA ASN A 278 19.66 -40.14 11.74
C ASN A 278 19.02 -40.79 10.50
N CYS A 279 17.69 -40.87 10.43
CA CYS A 279 17.01 -41.38 9.23
C CYS A 279 17.18 -40.41 8.03
N LEU A 280 17.09 -39.09 8.25
CA LEU A 280 17.31 -38.08 7.21
C LEU A 280 18.76 -38.08 6.70
N ARG A 281 19.73 -38.20 7.58
CA ARG A 281 21.15 -38.36 7.21
C ARG A 281 21.38 -39.62 6.39
N SER A 282 20.76 -40.74 6.76
CA SER A 282 20.84 -42.00 6.00
C SER A 282 20.20 -41.93 4.62
N ALA A 283 19.29 -40.99 4.42
CA ALA A 283 18.66 -40.67 3.15
C ALA A 283 19.42 -39.65 2.31
N ASN A 284 20.63 -39.22 2.76
CA ASN A 284 21.46 -38.17 2.15
C ASN A 284 20.67 -36.83 1.98
N ILE A 285 19.86 -36.48 2.95
CA ILE A 285 19.14 -35.20 3.02
C ILE A 285 19.85 -34.35 4.06
N SER A 286 20.36 -33.18 3.69
CA SER A 286 21.18 -32.32 4.55
C SER A 286 20.56 -30.99 4.84
N THR A 287 19.61 -30.53 4.02
CA THR A 287 18.95 -29.23 4.16
C THR A 287 17.43 -29.37 4.16
N VAL A 288 16.74 -28.35 4.74
CA VAL A 288 15.27 -28.28 4.71
C VAL A 288 14.76 -28.24 3.27
N GLY A 289 15.47 -27.55 2.36
CA GLY A 289 15.08 -27.45 0.96
C GLY A 289 15.15 -28.79 0.20
N GLU A 290 16.12 -29.66 0.53
CA GLU A 290 16.16 -31.03 -0.01
C GLU A 290 15.03 -31.88 0.56
N LEU A 291 14.67 -31.68 1.82
CA LEU A 291 13.59 -32.39 2.52
C LEU A 291 12.22 -32.08 1.92
N VAL A 292 11.89 -30.81 1.71
CA VAL A 292 10.58 -30.40 1.18
C VAL A 292 10.38 -30.81 -0.28
N GLN A 293 11.46 -31.05 -1.04
CA GLN A 293 11.37 -31.56 -2.42
C GLN A 293 11.00 -33.04 -2.50
N ARG A 294 11.13 -33.79 -1.40
CA ARG A 294 10.75 -35.21 -1.34
C ARG A 294 9.24 -35.36 -1.08
N THR A 295 8.67 -36.43 -1.62
CA THR A 295 7.29 -36.80 -1.32
C THR A 295 7.20 -37.69 -0.08
N GLU A 296 6.06 -37.68 0.62
CA GLU A 296 5.85 -38.59 1.76
C GLU A 296 6.05 -40.06 1.38
N SER A 297 5.68 -40.43 0.15
CA SER A 297 5.85 -41.79 -0.37
C SER A 297 7.30 -42.15 -0.57
N ASP A 298 8.16 -41.20 -0.96
CA ASP A 298 9.61 -41.45 -1.12
C ASP A 298 10.30 -41.59 0.24
N MET A 299 9.84 -40.81 1.23
CA MET A 299 10.33 -40.91 2.59
C MET A 299 10.01 -42.26 3.23
N LEU A 300 8.79 -42.79 3.01
CA LEU A 300 8.38 -44.11 3.50
C LEU A 300 9.12 -45.31 2.84
N LYS A 301 9.67 -45.11 1.62
CA LYS A 301 10.53 -46.12 0.94
C LYS A 301 11.93 -46.20 1.53
N THR A 302 12.35 -45.19 2.29
CA THR A 302 13.70 -45.15 2.88
C THR A 302 13.79 -46.13 4.05
N LYS A 303 14.90 -46.89 4.07
CA LYS A 303 15.16 -47.94 5.07
C LYS A 303 15.17 -47.34 6.49
N ASN A 304 14.43 -47.95 7.41
CA ASN A 304 14.28 -47.51 8.81
C ASN A 304 13.45 -46.26 9.07
N PHE A 305 12.69 -45.76 8.08
CA PHE A 305 11.82 -44.60 8.23
C PHE A 305 10.40 -45.04 8.64
N GLY A 306 9.95 -44.64 9.82
CA GLY A 306 8.63 -45.02 10.35
C GLY A 306 7.59 -43.90 10.28
N ARG A 307 6.29 -44.23 10.30
CA ARG A 307 5.19 -43.27 10.27
C ARG A 307 5.30 -42.20 11.38
N LYS A 308 5.73 -42.56 12.59
CA LYS A 308 5.91 -41.64 13.71
C LYS A 308 6.97 -40.56 13.44
N SER A 309 8.09 -40.95 12.79
CA SER A 309 9.13 -39.98 12.41
C SER A 309 8.67 -39.10 11.24
N LEU A 310 7.83 -39.59 10.35
CA LEU A 310 7.23 -38.81 9.28
C LEU A 310 6.26 -37.76 9.83
N ASP A 311 5.39 -38.15 10.78
CA ASP A 311 4.44 -37.24 11.41
C ASP A 311 5.16 -36.14 12.20
N GLU A 312 6.28 -36.48 12.87
CA GLU A 312 7.12 -35.52 13.60
C GLU A 312 7.73 -34.50 12.64
N ILE A 313 8.36 -34.93 11.55
CA ILE A 313 8.95 -34.07 10.53
C ILE A 313 7.90 -33.21 9.84
N LYS A 314 6.72 -33.79 9.53
CA LYS A 314 5.62 -33.08 8.92
C LYS A 314 5.13 -31.93 9.81
N ASN A 315 4.98 -32.15 11.11
CA ASN A 315 4.58 -31.12 12.05
C ASN A 315 5.61 -29.98 12.15
N VAL A 316 6.91 -30.30 12.15
CA VAL A 316 7.98 -29.29 12.16
C VAL A 316 7.98 -28.47 10.87
N LEU A 317 7.87 -29.12 9.70
CA LEU A 317 7.76 -28.43 8.42
C LEU A 317 6.54 -27.52 8.34
N LEU A 318 5.36 -27.99 8.79
CA LEU A 318 4.13 -27.19 8.84
C LEU A 318 4.27 -25.96 9.74
N ASN A 319 4.92 -26.09 10.91
CA ASN A 319 5.21 -24.96 11.80
C ASN A 319 6.16 -23.93 11.14
N MET A 320 7.02 -24.37 10.23
CA MET A 320 7.89 -23.48 9.44
C MET A 320 7.21 -22.92 8.18
N GLY A 321 6.00 -23.37 7.87
CA GLY A 321 5.24 -22.96 6.68
C GLY A 321 5.59 -23.73 5.41
N PHE A 322 6.21 -24.93 5.52
CA PHE A 322 6.60 -25.79 4.41
C PHE A 322 5.82 -27.11 4.42
N ASP A 323 5.76 -27.76 3.26
CA ASP A 323 5.16 -29.11 3.13
C ASP A 323 6.02 -30.00 2.21
N PHE A 324 5.78 -31.30 2.25
CA PHE A 324 6.45 -32.25 1.37
C PHE A 324 5.99 -32.10 -0.08
N GLY A 325 6.90 -32.36 -1.03
CA GLY A 325 6.60 -32.33 -2.47
C GLY A 325 6.63 -30.96 -3.11
N MET A 326 7.18 -29.94 -2.44
CA MET A 326 7.37 -28.61 -3.01
C MET A 326 8.39 -28.65 -4.14
N LYS A 327 8.08 -28.01 -5.28
CA LYS A 327 9.04 -27.84 -6.38
C LYS A 327 9.80 -26.54 -6.18
N LEU A 328 11.12 -26.63 -6.00
CA LEU A 328 12.00 -25.48 -5.86
C LEU A 328 12.86 -25.35 -7.12
N ASP A 329 12.53 -24.38 -7.97
CA ASP A 329 13.30 -24.15 -9.19
C ASP A 329 14.67 -23.54 -8.85
N ASN A 330 15.73 -24.14 -9.42
CA ASN A 330 17.12 -23.70 -9.22
C ASN A 330 17.64 -23.71 -7.77
N PHE A 331 17.08 -24.56 -6.88
CA PHE A 331 17.49 -24.66 -5.48
C PHE A 331 18.99 -24.89 -5.32
N ASP A 332 19.56 -25.85 -6.04
CA ASP A 332 20.99 -26.21 -5.94
C ASP A 332 21.92 -25.04 -6.28
N LYS A 333 21.59 -24.25 -7.30
CA LYS A 333 22.38 -23.06 -7.66
C LYS A 333 22.33 -21.99 -6.57
N LYS A 334 21.13 -21.68 -6.07
CA LYS A 334 20.94 -20.68 -5.01
C LYS A 334 21.56 -21.13 -3.69
N TYR A 335 21.52 -22.42 -3.37
CA TYR A 335 22.18 -22.98 -2.19
C TYR A 335 23.71 -22.83 -2.28
N GLN A 336 24.32 -23.07 -3.45
CA GLN A 336 25.75 -22.87 -3.65
C GLN A 336 26.17 -21.40 -3.56
N GLU A 337 25.34 -20.48 -4.04
CA GLU A 337 25.56 -19.04 -3.93
C GLU A 337 25.48 -18.59 -2.47
N TRP A 338 24.45 -19.01 -1.74
CA TRP A 338 24.27 -18.71 -0.33
C TRP A 338 25.44 -19.27 0.53
N LYS A 339 25.88 -20.49 0.26
CA LYS A 339 27.00 -21.09 0.96
C LYS A 339 28.29 -20.29 0.76
N LYS A 340 28.58 -19.84 -0.45
CA LYS A 340 29.74 -18.98 -0.74
C LYS A 340 29.68 -17.64 0.00
N GLN A 341 28.49 -17.01 0.09
CA GLN A 341 28.33 -15.77 0.82
C GLN A 341 28.53 -15.94 2.34
N ARG A 342 28.03 -17.03 2.91
CA ARG A 342 28.18 -17.34 4.33
C ARG A 342 29.64 -17.66 4.71
N ASP A 343 30.34 -18.38 3.85
CA ASP A 343 31.77 -18.71 4.05
C ASP A 343 32.60 -17.41 4.02
N GLN A 344 32.31 -16.47 3.15
CA GLN A 344 32.96 -15.15 3.09
C GLN A 344 32.66 -14.26 4.31
N GLN A 345 31.48 -14.38 4.91
CA GLN A 345 31.11 -13.62 6.13
C GLN A 345 31.75 -14.20 7.39
N ASN A 346 32.08 -15.47 7.41
CA ASN A 346 32.74 -16.13 8.55
C ASN A 346 34.26 -15.98 8.52
N GLU A 347 34.85 -15.56 7.39
CA GLU A 347 36.29 -15.28 7.24
C GLU A 347 36.67 -13.81 7.43
N ALA A 348 35.66 -12.90 7.58
CA ALA A 348 35.86 -11.46 7.84
C ALA A 348 35.60 -11.12 9.30
#